data_9350521610b6e4d77f0f5f3128380a01
#
_entry.id   9350521610b6e4d77f0f5f3128380a01
#
_cell.length_a   1.000
_cell.length_b   1.000
_cell.length_c   1.000
_cell.angle_alpha   90.00
_cell.angle_beta   90.00
_cell.angle_gamma   90.00
#
_symmetry.space_group_name_H-M   'P 1'
#
loop_
_entity.id
_entity.type
_entity.pdbx_description
1 polymer ?
#
loop_
_entity_poly.entity_id
_entity_poly.type
_entity_poly.pdbx_seq_one_letter_code
_entity_poly.pdbx_strand_id
1 'polypeptide(L)'
;MRTLTTSNLEPGMIAAEPVVTPLGQLLAPAGTEFTRQLINRMKLYKVESAIVLGEGPRDTDVEAEPKPAARVKTHAEKSKTHSQKVAASDEFRDFQMQYFDAIDYLRNVFTSATTAHYTIFVDALVNSVSDLFRSRNTIVELFDMLFNMRIISDSVYSHCLNVGLISRMIGRWLKLNKHDLNILTAAGLLHDIGKIKIPEEVLNKPGKLTDEEFAMIQMHPKYGYDILKNQSIDPRIKKAALMHHERSDGTGYPSHLTEEFIDSFAMIVGIADVYDAMTAARSYRAPLCPFQVIANFEHDGYQKYNTKYILTFLKQIAAAYQNNRVILNDGRGCNIILLNQTALSKPMVQMDDGTIIDLNTNRDLYIKSVI
;
A
#
# COMPACT_ATOMS: atom_id res chain seq x y z
N MET A 1 -30.38 11.62 -14.70
CA MET A 1 -28.94 11.42 -14.94
C MET A 1 -28.54 12.22 -16.16
N ARG A 2 -27.45 12.96 -16.08
CA ARG A 2 -26.90 13.72 -17.21
C ARG A 2 -25.37 13.60 -17.20
N THR A 3 -24.77 13.55 -18.37
CA THR A 3 -23.32 13.57 -18.51
C THR A 3 -22.83 15.01 -18.50
N LEU A 4 -21.90 15.33 -17.62
CA LEU A 4 -21.23 16.63 -17.55
C LEU A 4 -19.74 16.45 -17.81
N THR A 5 -19.15 17.40 -18.54
CA THR A 5 -17.69 17.48 -18.64
C THR A 5 -17.09 17.86 -17.28
N THR A 6 -15.88 17.43 -16.99
CA THR A 6 -15.20 17.71 -15.71
C THR A 6 -15.09 19.22 -15.42
N SER A 7 -15.06 20.06 -16.45
CA SER A 7 -15.08 21.52 -16.31
C SER A 7 -16.41 22.08 -15.82
N ASN A 8 -17.51 21.37 -16.04
CA ASN A 8 -18.88 21.77 -15.70
C ASN A 8 -19.41 21.09 -14.44
N LEU A 9 -18.57 20.29 -13.76
CA LEU A 9 -18.91 19.72 -12.47
C LEU A 9 -18.75 20.77 -11.37
N GLU A 10 -19.74 20.81 -10.48
CA GLU A 10 -19.75 21.68 -9.31
C GLU A 10 -19.76 20.85 -8.03
N PRO A 11 -19.11 21.34 -6.94
CA PRO A 11 -19.22 20.72 -5.63
C PRO A 11 -20.68 20.61 -5.18
N GLY A 12 -21.05 19.48 -4.58
CA GLY A 12 -22.43 19.19 -4.16
C GLY A 12 -23.19 18.32 -5.14
N MET A 13 -22.76 18.17 -6.39
CA MET A 13 -23.35 17.21 -7.33
C MET A 13 -23.03 15.77 -6.91
N ILE A 14 -23.87 14.81 -7.27
CA ILE A 14 -23.70 13.40 -6.89
C ILE A 14 -23.42 12.57 -8.15
N ALA A 15 -22.38 11.74 -8.10
CA ALA A 15 -22.04 10.81 -9.16
C ALA A 15 -23.14 9.73 -9.32
N ALA A 16 -23.75 9.63 -10.48
CA ALA A 16 -24.73 8.59 -10.77
C ALA A 16 -24.10 7.24 -11.07
N GLU A 17 -22.88 7.24 -11.60
CA GLU A 17 -22.08 6.08 -11.91
C GLU A 17 -20.67 6.23 -11.33
N PRO A 18 -19.90 5.11 -11.20
CA PRO A 18 -18.50 5.19 -10.77
C PRO A 18 -17.69 6.09 -11.69
N VAL A 19 -16.94 7.02 -11.11
CA VAL A 19 -16.01 7.88 -11.83
C VAL A 19 -14.71 7.11 -12.01
N VAL A 20 -14.33 6.83 -13.26
CA VAL A 20 -13.10 6.09 -13.58
C VAL A 20 -12.17 6.92 -14.46
N THR A 21 -10.88 6.69 -14.34
CA THR A 21 -9.87 7.27 -15.23
C THR A 21 -9.95 6.64 -16.62
N PRO A 22 -9.35 7.24 -17.67
CA PRO A 22 -9.23 6.60 -19.00
C PRO A 22 -8.52 5.23 -18.98
N LEU A 23 -7.74 4.96 -17.93
CA LEU A 23 -7.07 3.67 -17.72
C LEU A 23 -7.92 2.67 -16.91
N GLY A 24 -9.21 2.99 -16.65
CA GLY A 24 -10.12 2.13 -15.89
C GLY A 24 -9.97 2.18 -14.36
N GLN A 25 -9.16 3.09 -13.83
CA GLN A 25 -8.98 3.24 -12.40
C GLN A 25 -10.16 3.98 -11.78
N LEU A 26 -10.73 3.45 -10.69
CA LEU A 26 -11.83 4.07 -9.96
C LEU A 26 -11.33 5.30 -9.18
N LEU A 27 -11.90 6.47 -9.44
CA LEU A 27 -11.67 7.71 -8.70
C LEU A 27 -12.72 7.95 -7.60
N ALA A 28 -13.95 7.58 -7.87
CA ALA A 28 -15.05 7.68 -6.91
C ALA A 28 -16.15 6.67 -7.27
N PRO A 29 -16.77 5.97 -6.30
CA PRO A 29 -17.91 5.11 -6.54
C PRO A 29 -19.18 5.92 -6.89
N ALA A 30 -20.17 5.24 -7.45
CA ALA A 30 -21.50 5.82 -7.64
C ALA A 30 -22.08 6.28 -6.28
N GLY A 31 -22.83 7.39 -6.29
CA GLY A 31 -23.36 8.00 -5.07
C GLY A 31 -22.40 8.93 -4.35
N THR A 32 -21.17 9.10 -4.82
CA THR A 32 -20.20 10.04 -4.23
C THR A 32 -20.56 11.48 -4.58
N GLU A 33 -20.57 12.36 -3.59
CA GLU A 33 -20.68 13.79 -3.78
C GLU A 33 -19.39 14.37 -4.40
N PHE A 34 -19.52 15.16 -5.47
CA PHE A 34 -18.38 15.86 -6.07
C PHE A 34 -17.91 16.98 -5.15
N THR A 35 -16.75 16.81 -4.57
CA THR A 35 -16.01 17.87 -3.87
C THR A 35 -15.11 18.62 -4.84
N ARG A 36 -14.67 19.83 -4.46
CA ARG A 36 -13.67 20.59 -5.24
C ARG A 36 -12.39 19.77 -5.45
N GLN A 37 -11.99 18.98 -4.45
CA GLN A 37 -10.83 18.08 -4.51
C GLN A 37 -11.03 16.95 -5.53
N LEU A 38 -12.19 16.28 -5.52
CA LEU A 38 -12.50 15.22 -6.48
C LEU A 38 -12.52 15.75 -7.92
N ILE A 39 -13.12 16.93 -8.14
CA ILE A 39 -13.14 17.58 -9.47
C ILE A 39 -11.72 17.90 -9.94
N ASN A 40 -10.86 18.42 -9.06
CA ASN A 40 -9.45 18.69 -9.39
C ASN A 40 -8.69 17.40 -9.72
N ARG A 41 -8.97 16.33 -8.99
CA ARG A 41 -8.39 14.99 -9.29
C ARG A 41 -8.85 14.47 -10.64
N MET A 42 -10.12 14.60 -10.98
CA MET A 42 -10.64 14.22 -12.31
C MET A 42 -9.92 14.99 -13.43
N LYS A 43 -9.67 16.29 -13.25
CA LYS A 43 -8.86 17.09 -14.20
C LYS A 43 -7.43 16.56 -14.32
N LEU A 44 -6.80 16.24 -13.19
CA LEU A 44 -5.44 15.71 -13.14
C LEU A 44 -5.31 14.36 -13.86
N TYR A 45 -6.27 13.47 -13.65
CA TYR A 45 -6.31 12.15 -14.29
C TYR A 45 -6.95 12.14 -15.69
N LYS A 46 -7.20 13.34 -16.27
CA LYS A 46 -7.78 13.51 -17.61
C LYS A 46 -9.12 12.78 -17.77
N VAL A 47 -9.93 12.73 -16.72
CA VAL A 47 -11.31 12.27 -16.82
C VAL A 47 -12.11 13.38 -17.48
N GLU A 48 -12.62 13.14 -18.68
CA GLU A 48 -13.26 14.17 -19.51
C GLU A 48 -14.68 14.49 -19.02
N SER A 49 -15.41 13.50 -18.51
CA SER A 49 -16.79 13.64 -18.09
C SER A 49 -17.20 12.67 -16.99
N ALA A 50 -18.29 12.96 -16.30
CA ALA A 50 -18.96 12.07 -15.36
C ALA A 50 -20.48 12.16 -15.50
N ILE A 51 -21.18 11.08 -15.13
CA ILE A 51 -22.64 11.05 -15.09
C ILE A 51 -23.08 11.46 -13.69
N VAL A 52 -23.92 12.49 -13.61
CA VAL A 52 -24.44 13.03 -12.35
C VAL A 52 -25.94 12.77 -12.22
N LEU A 53 -26.40 12.61 -10.97
CA LEU A 53 -27.82 12.63 -10.64
C LEU A 53 -28.35 14.06 -10.90
N GLY A 54 -29.42 14.17 -11.69
CA GLY A 54 -30.03 15.47 -11.96
C GLY A 54 -30.64 16.05 -10.69
N GLU A 55 -30.57 17.37 -10.50
CA GLU A 55 -31.36 18.08 -9.49
C GLU A 55 -32.85 17.94 -9.83
N GLY A 56 -33.60 17.28 -8.93
CA GLY A 56 -35.02 17.45 -8.75
C GLY A 56 -35.24 18.05 -7.37
N PRO A 57 -36.27 18.91 -7.16
CA PRO A 57 -36.58 19.46 -5.84
C PRO A 57 -36.87 18.31 -4.87
N ARG A 58 -36.47 18.47 -3.61
CA ARG A 58 -36.86 17.61 -2.51
C ARG A 58 -38.36 17.76 -2.33
N ASP A 59 -39.15 16.90 -2.96
CA ASP A 59 -40.50 16.69 -2.57
C ASP A 59 -40.55 15.69 -1.41
N THR A 60 -40.85 16.21 -0.27
CA THR A 60 -41.48 15.49 0.85
C THR A 60 -42.87 15.06 0.40
N ASP A 61 -43.23 13.83 0.76
CA ASP A 61 -44.54 13.19 0.63
C ASP A 61 -44.77 12.38 -0.64
N VAL A 62 -44.45 11.07 -0.56
CA VAL A 62 -45.25 10.04 -1.25
C VAL A 62 -45.36 8.80 -0.36
N GLU A 63 -46.61 8.47 -0.16
CA GLU A 63 -47.27 7.37 0.53
C GLU A 63 -46.62 5.99 0.40
N ALA A 64 -46.85 5.23 1.46
CA ALA A 64 -46.52 3.81 1.57
C ALA A 64 -47.27 2.98 0.51
N GLU A 65 -46.54 2.20 -0.28
CA GLU A 65 -47.06 1.09 -1.06
C GLU A 65 -46.49 -0.27 -0.61
N PRO A 66 -47.16 -1.38 -0.90
CA PRO A 66 -47.31 -2.51 0.02
C PRO A 66 -46.08 -3.44 0.04
N LYS A 67 -45.84 -4.03 1.20
CA LYS A 67 -44.82 -5.09 1.42
C LYS A 67 -45.02 -6.24 0.44
N PRO A 68 -43.99 -6.61 -0.36
CA PRO A 68 -43.99 -7.91 -1.00
C PRO A 68 -43.68 -9.01 0.01
N ALA A 69 -44.42 -10.11 -0.15
CA ALA A 69 -44.38 -11.31 0.66
C ALA A 69 -42.97 -11.84 0.92
N ALA A 70 -42.78 -12.42 2.09
CA ALA A 70 -41.60 -13.08 2.58
C ALA A 70 -40.96 -14.00 1.51
N ARG A 71 -39.87 -13.56 0.91
CA ARG A 71 -38.95 -14.44 0.17
C ARG A 71 -38.18 -15.30 1.16
N VAL A 72 -38.36 -16.59 1.01
CA VAL A 72 -37.54 -17.63 1.66
C VAL A 72 -36.08 -17.26 1.50
N LYS A 73 -35.40 -17.03 2.61
CA LYS A 73 -33.95 -16.81 2.64
C LYS A 73 -33.26 -18.10 2.23
N THR A 74 -32.83 -18.17 0.99
CA THR A 74 -31.84 -19.17 0.59
C THR A 74 -30.52 -18.79 1.24
N HIS A 75 -29.99 -19.67 2.07
CA HIS A 75 -28.66 -19.58 2.70
C HIS A 75 -27.57 -19.56 1.64
N ALA A 76 -27.22 -18.39 1.13
CA ALA A 76 -26.00 -18.13 0.38
C ALA A 76 -25.66 -16.63 0.43
N GLU A 77 -25.71 -16.01 1.61
CA GLU A 77 -24.93 -14.80 1.84
C GLU A 77 -23.48 -15.24 1.98
N LYS A 78 -22.72 -15.17 0.87
CA LYS A 78 -21.25 -15.20 0.94
C LYS A 78 -20.82 -14.13 1.93
N SER A 79 -20.33 -14.53 3.10
CA SER A 79 -19.85 -13.59 4.09
C SER A 79 -18.77 -12.73 3.45
N LYS A 80 -18.92 -11.40 3.51
CA LYS A 80 -17.91 -10.46 3.02
C LYS A 80 -16.59 -10.78 3.71
N THR A 81 -15.50 -10.79 2.96
CA THR A 81 -14.14 -10.95 3.52
C THR A 81 -13.82 -9.76 4.45
N HIS A 82 -12.86 -9.92 5.36
CA HIS A 82 -12.42 -8.83 6.24
C HIS A 82 -12.03 -7.59 5.42
N SER A 83 -11.25 -7.78 4.36
CA SER A 83 -10.86 -6.70 3.44
C SER A 83 -12.07 -5.98 2.81
N GLN A 84 -13.13 -6.71 2.43
CA GLN A 84 -14.37 -6.11 1.89
C GLN A 84 -15.16 -5.34 2.95
N LYS A 85 -15.10 -5.75 4.22
CA LYS A 85 -15.72 -5.02 5.35
C LYS A 85 -14.96 -3.73 5.60
N VAL A 86 -13.62 -3.79 5.65
CA VAL A 86 -12.74 -2.61 5.79
C VAL A 86 -12.99 -1.63 4.65
N ALA A 87 -13.00 -2.08 3.38
CA ALA A 87 -13.23 -1.23 2.22
C ALA A 87 -14.59 -0.52 2.21
N ALA A 88 -15.58 -1.03 2.95
CA ALA A 88 -16.92 -0.45 3.07
C ALA A 88 -17.09 0.47 4.29
N SER A 89 -16.07 0.61 5.15
CA SER A 89 -16.15 1.40 6.38
C SER A 89 -15.98 2.90 6.12
N ASP A 90 -16.54 3.73 7.00
CA ASP A 90 -16.34 5.19 6.95
C ASP A 90 -14.88 5.55 7.29
N GLU A 91 -14.25 4.79 8.17
CA GLU A 91 -12.83 4.93 8.52
C GLU A 91 -11.94 4.72 7.29
N PHE A 92 -12.30 3.80 6.39
CA PHE A 92 -11.53 3.60 5.16
C PHE A 92 -11.72 4.77 4.18
N ARG A 93 -12.92 5.38 4.12
CA ARG A 93 -13.13 6.57 3.30
C ARG A 93 -12.29 7.76 3.77
N ASP A 94 -12.24 7.99 5.09
CA ASP A 94 -11.40 9.04 5.68
C ASP A 94 -9.91 8.76 5.43
N PHE A 95 -9.48 7.50 5.59
CA PHE A 95 -8.13 7.09 5.25
C PHE A 95 -7.81 7.35 3.78
N GLN A 96 -8.72 7.00 2.89
CA GLN A 96 -8.57 7.18 1.45
C GLN A 96 -8.37 8.66 1.08
N MET A 97 -9.14 9.57 1.67
CA MET A 97 -8.97 11.01 1.45
C MET A 97 -7.58 11.48 1.90
N GLN A 98 -7.19 11.18 3.14
CA GLN A 98 -5.87 11.54 3.68
C GLN A 98 -4.72 10.92 2.87
N TYR A 99 -4.91 9.69 2.39
CA TYR A 99 -3.93 8.97 1.58
C TYR A 99 -3.69 9.67 0.23
N PHE A 100 -4.74 10.12 -0.43
CA PHE A 100 -4.61 10.85 -1.69
C PHE A 100 -4.02 12.25 -1.51
N ASP A 101 -4.37 12.97 -0.43
CA ASP A 101 -3.75 14.26 -0.10
C ASP A 101 -2.23 14.09 0.12
N ALA A 102 -1.83 13.01 0.81
CA ALA A 102 -0.42 12.67 1.01
C ALA A 102 0.30 12.32 -0.31
N ILE A 103 -0.35 11.60 -1.23
CA ILE A 103 0.18 11.32 -2.57
C ILE A 103 0.40 12.61 -3.36
N ASP A 104 -0.56 13.52 -3.36
CA ASP A 104 -0.47 14.78 -4.10
C ASP A 104 0.63 15.68 -3.51
N TYR A 105 0.77 15.70 -2.19
CA TYR A 105 1.88 16.40 -1.55
C TYR A 105 3.23 15.78 -1.95
N LEU A 106 3.36 14.45 -1.90
CA LEU A 106 4.60 13.74 -2.26
C LEU A 106 4.97 13.95 -3.73
N ARG A 107 3.99 13.94 -4.63
CA ARG A 107 4.18 14.27 -6.06
C ARG A 107 4.75 15.67 -6.24
N ASN A 108 4.21 16.66 -5.53
CA ASN A 108 4.70 18.04 -5.57
C ASN A 108 6.14 18.14 -5.06
N VAL A 109 6.48 17.40 -3.98
CA VAL A 109 7.86 17.32 -3.46
C VAL A 109 8.80 16.73 -4.52
N PHE A 110 8.45 15.62 -5.15
CA PHE A 110 9.27 14.97 -6.17
C PHE A 110 9.52 15.89 -7.36
N THR A 111 8.47 16.48 -7.92
CA THR A 111 8.56 17.39 -9.06
C THR A 111 9.41 18.62 -8.72
N SER A 112 9.16 19.23 -7.54
CA SER A 112 9.87 20.42 -7.12
C SER A 112 11.33 20.16 -6.77
N ALA A 113 11.66 18.99 -6.24
CA ALA A 113 13.03 18.61 -5.86
C ALA A 113 14.02 18.57 -7.05
N THR A 114 13.51 18.52 -8.28
CA THR A 114 14.34 18.61 -9.49
C THR A 114 14.61 20.06 -9.94
N THR A 115 13.93 21.04 -9.35
CA THR A 115 14.11 22.46 -9.68
C THR A 115 15.23 23.08 -8.84
N ALA A 116 15.95 24.05 -9.42
CA ALA A 116 16.96 24.80 -8.67
C ALA A 116 16.31 25.55 -7.49
N HIS A 117 16.98 25.56 -6.35
CA HIS A 117 16.58 26.27 -5.11
C HIS A 117 15.38 25.68 -4.33
N TYR A 118 14.83 24.53 -4.70
CA TYR A 118 13.83 23.88 -3.87
C TYR A 118 14.47 23.21 -2.64
N THR A 119 13.89 23.45 -1.48
CA THR A 119 14.29 22.84 -0.21
C THR A 119 13.25 21.83 0.26
N ILE A 120 13.67 20.61 0.57
CA ILE A 120 12.78 19.59 1.14
C ILE A 120 12.70 19.83 2.65
N PHE A 121 11.47 20.11 3.14
CA PHE A 121 11.17 20.24 4.56
C PHE A 121 10.69 18.91 5.12
N VAL A 122 11.59 18.18 5.80
CA VAL A 122 11.34 16.81 6.31
C VAL A 122 10.15 16.80 7.28
N ASP A 123 10.04 17.79 8.17
CA ASP A 123 8.92 17.84 9.12
C ASP A 123 7.58 18.02 8.42
N ALA A 124 7.51 18.87 7.38
CA ALA A 124 6.29 19.05 6.60
C ALA A 124 5.91 17.76 5.84
N LEU A 125 6.91 17.08 5.27
CA LEU A 125 6.73 15.79 4.59
C LEU A 125 6.21 14.72 5.55
N VAL A 126 6.78 14.60 6.75
CA VAL A 126 6.34 13.62 7.77
C VAL A 126 4.95 14.00 8.32
N ASN A 127 4.67 15.28 8.50
CA ASN A 127 3.37 15.74 8.97
C ASN A 127 2.25 15.45 7.96
N SER A 128 2.53 15.53 6.65
CA SER A 128 1.53 15.21 5.61
C SER A 128 1.01 13.77 5.67
N VAL A 129 1.76 12.85 6.31
CA VAL A 129 1.36 11.45 6.47
C VAL A 129 1.01 11.10 7.92
N SER A 130 1.10 12.05 8.85
CA SER A 130 0.93 11.78 10.29
C SER A 130 -0.48 11.33 10.66
N ASP A 131 -1.49 11.84 9.97
CA ASP A 131 -2.89 11.54 10.25
C ASP A 131 -3.29 10.13 9.81
N LEU A 132 -2.57 9.56 8.83
CA LEU A 132 -2.70 8.16 8.44
C LEU A 132 -2.38 7.18 9.58
N PHE A 133 -1.63 7.62 10.61
CA PHE A 133 -1.32 6.83 11.81
C PHE A 133 -2.21 7.14 13.01
N ARG A 134 -2.73 8.37 13.13
CA ARG A 134 -3.41 8.85 14.34
C ARG A 134 -4.77 8.19 14.57
N SER A 135 -5.47 7.88 13.51
CA SER A 135 -6.84 7.36 13.55
C SER A 135 -6.91 5.82 13.61
N ARG A 136 -5.77 5.13 13.83
CA ARG A 136 -5.71 3.66 13.72
C ARG A 136 -5.37 3.04 15.08
N ASN A 137 -6.28 2.20 15.57
CA ASN A 137 -6.14 1.53 16.85
C ASN A 137 -5.21 0.32 16.77
N THR A 138 -5.12 -0.32 15.59
CA THR A 138 -4.33 -1.53 15.41
C THR A 138 -3.45 -1.48 14.14
N ILE A 139 -2.39 -2.28 14.17
CA ILE A 139 -1.48 -2.50 13.05
C ILE A 139 -2.20 -3.20 11.88
N VAL A 140 -3.09 -4.13 12.20
CA VAL A 140 -3.90 -4.88 11.22
C VAL A 140 -4.71 -3.91 10.37
N GLU A 141 -5.42 -2.97 11.00
CA GLU A 141 -6.21 -1.96 10.29
C GLU A 141 -5.38 -1.17 9.29
N LEU A 142 -4.16 -0.74 9.65
CA LEU A 142 -3.29 -0.02 8.72
C LEU A 142 -2.91 -0.90 7.53
N PHE A 143 -2.50 -2.16 7.76
CA PHE A 143 -2.12 -3.06 6.66
C PHE A 143 -3.31 -3.41 5.77
N ASP A 144 -4.49 -3.62 6.33
CA ASP A 144 -5.71 -3.87 5.56
C ASP A 144 -6.12 -2.64 4.73
N MET A 145 -5.97 -1.45 5.28
CA MET A 145 -6.20 -0.20 4.54
C MET A 145 -5.20 -0.02 3.40
N LEU A 146 -3.90 -0.23 3.66
CA LEU A 146 -2.88 -0.19 2.62
C LEU A 146 -3.12 -1.24 1.55
N PHE A 147 -3.54 -2.46 1.93
CA PHE A 147 -3.89 -3.51 0.98
C PHE A 147 -5.05 -3.07 0.07
N ASN A 148 -6.11 -2.49 0.62
CA ASN A 148 -7.23 -1.98 -0.16
C ASN A 148 -6.83 -0.78 -1.04
N MET A 149 -5.96 0.11 -0.55
CA MET A 149 -5.45 1.24 -1.35
C MET A 149 -4.63 0.81 -2.55
N ARG A 150 -3.86 -0.30 -2.47
CA ARG A 150 -3.09 -0.84 -3.60
C ARG A 150 -3.95 -1.30 -4.78
N ILE A 151 -5.20 -1.69 -4.53
CA ILE A 151 -6.16 -2.01 -5.58
C ILE A 151 -6.62 -0.73 -6.31
N ILE A 152 -6.63 0.41 -5.61
CA ILE A 152 -7.15 1.68 -6.10
C ILE A 152 -6.07 2.55 -6.74
N SER A 153 -4.83 2.48 -6.27
CA SER A 153 -3.72 3.31 -6.73
C SER A 153 -2.42 2.50 -6.79
N ASP A 154 -1.91 2.30 -8.00
CA ASP A 154 -0.60 1.68 -8.26
C ASP A 154 0.29 2.70 -8.99
N SER A 155 0.88 3.62 -8.22
CA SER A 155 1.80 4.63 -8.72
C SER A 155 3.09 4.64 -7.90
N VAL A 156 4.16 5.22 -8.45
CA VAL A 156 5.42 5.42 -7.72
C VAL A 156 5.17 6.18 -6.39
N TYR A 157 4.25 7.12 -6.38
CA TYR A 157 3.95 7.91 -5.18
C TYR A 157 3.18 7.12 -4.13
N SER A 158 2.21 6.28 -4.53
CA SER A 158 1.51 5.39 -3.61
C SER A 158 2.46 4.35 -3.02
N HIS A 159 3.37 3.81 -3.83
CA HIS A 159 4.44 2.93 -3.38
C HIS A 159 5.35 3.61 -2.33
N CYS A 160 5.87 4.80 -2.64
CA CYS A 160 6.70 5.56 -1.71
C CYS A 160 5.97 5.89 -0.40
N LEU A 161 4.68 6.23 -0.49
CA LEU A 161 3.85 6.47 0.69
C LEU A 161 3.74 5.19 1.55
N ASN A 162 3.41 4.05 0.94
CA ASN A 162 3.33 2.77 1.64
C ASN A 162 4.66 2.39 2.30
N VAL A 163 5.76 2.50 1.56
CA VAL A 163 7.11 2.21 2.09
C VAL A 163 7.45 3.11 3.26
N GLY A 164 7.12 4.40 3.20
CA GLY A 164 7.29 5.34 4.32
C GLY A 164 6.49 4.91 5.57
N LEU A 165 5.22 4.53 5.38
CA LEU A 165 4.34 4.07 6.45
C LEU A 165 4.83 2.74 7.07
N ILE A 166 5.20 1.77 6.25
CA ILE A 166 5.72 0.46 6.69
C ILE A 166 7.05 0.63 7.40
N SER A 167 7.97 1.44 6.87
CA SER A 167 9.28 1.73 7.50
C SER A 167 9.09 2.34 8.89
N ARG A 168 8.16 3.29 9.05
CA ARG A 168 7.81 3.86 10.36
C ARG A 168 7.30 2.80 11.32
N MET A 169 6.47 1.84 10.84
CA MET A 169 5.98 0.73 11.66
C MET A 169 7.13 -0.16 12.14
N ILE A 170 8.05 -0.54 11.24
CA ILE A 170 9.23 -1.31 11.61
C ILE A 170 10.06 -0.55 12.65
N GLY A 171 10.28 0.76 12.45
CA GLY A 171 10.98 1.61 13.40
C GLY A 171 10.32 1.65 14.79
N ARG A 172 8.99 1.68 14.88
CA ARG A 172 8.25 1.58 16.15
C ARG A 172 8.49 0.23 16.84
N TRP A 173 8.47 -0.86 16.12
CA TRP A 173 8.74 -2.20 16.66
C TRP A 173 10.20 -2.34 17.13
N LEU A 174 11.12 -1.66 16.45
CA LEU A 174 12.51 -1.54 16.87
C LEU A 174 12.73 -0.55 18.02
N LYS A 175 11.66 0.11 18.50
CA LYS A 175 11.67 1.10 19.60
C LYS A 175 12.55 2.32 19.30
N LEU A 176 12.59 2.77 18.04
CA LEU A 176 13.26 4.01 17.69
C LEU A 176 12.58 5.22 18.37
N ASN A 177 13.38 6.22 18.71
CA ASN A 177 12.85 7.48 19.25
C ASN A 177 12.08 8.28 18.17
N LYS A 178 11.34 9.31 18.58
CA LYS A 178 10.49 10.10 17.69
C LYS A 178 11.26 10.76 16.54
N HIS A 179 12.47 11.26 16.82
CA HIS A 179 13.32 11.90 15.81
C HIS A 179 13.74 10.88 14.73
N ASP A 180 14.26 9.73 15.13
CA ASP A 180 14.65 8.67 14.20
C ASP A 180 13.47 8.08 13.45
N LEU A 181 12.29 7.98 14.08
CA LEU A 181 11.06 7.57 13.39
C LEU A 181 10.68 8.55 12.27
N ASN A 182 10.83 9.85 12.49
CA ASN A 182 10.54 10.85 11.48
C ASN A 182 11.53 10.76 10.31
N ILE A 183 12.82 10.63 10.62
CA ILE A 183 13.86 10.45 9.58
C ILE A 183 13.63 9.17 8.77
N LEU A 184 13.32 8.05 9.45
CA LEU A 184 13.04 6.78 8.77
C LEU A 184 11.79 6.85 7.90
N THR A 185 10.76 7.56 8.36
CA THR A 185 9.55 7.80 7.55
C THR A 185 9.90 8.58 6.29
N ALA A 186 10.64 9.69 6.42
CA ALA A 186 11.08 10.49 5.28
C ALA A 186 11.99 9.69 4.34
N ALA A 187 12.85 8.82 4.88
CA ALA A 187 13.70 7.93 4.10
C ALA A 187 12.86 7.00 3.21
N GLY A 188 11.81 6.38 3.76
CA GLY A 188 10.88 5.56 2.99
C GLY A 188 10.06 6.37 1.97
N LEU A 189 9.61 7.59 2.33
CA LEU A 189 8.87 8.46 1.41
C LEU A 189 9.71 8.93 0.21
N LEU A 190 11.03 9.06 0.37
CA LEU A 190 11.93 9.62 -0.64
C LEU A 190 12.84 8.58 -1.30
N HIS A 191 12.78 7.30 -0.91
CA HIS A 191 13.72 6.28 -1.39
C HIS A 191 13.76 6.18 -2.92
N ASP A 192 12.62 6.32 -3.55
CA ASP A 192 12.41 6.17 -4.99
C ASP A 192 12.36 7.50 -5.77
N ILE A 193 12.74 8.62 -5.16
CA ILE A 193 12.67 9.94 -5.82
C ILE A 193 13.46 9.98 -7.15
N GLY A 194 14.48 9.15 -7.29
CA GLY A 194 15.26 9.05 -8.52
C GLY A 194 14.51 8.49 -9.72
N LYS A 195 13.37 7.80 -9.50
CA LYS A 195 12.53 7.28 -10.60
C LYS A 195 11.99 8.39 -11.51
N ILE A 196 11.91 9.64 -11.02
CA ILE A 196 11.54 10.80 -11.85
C ILE A 196 12.50 11.06 -13.02
N LYS A 197 13.72 10.49 -12.95
CA LYS A 197 14.72 10.59 -14.04
C LYS A 197 14.64 9.44 -15.04
N ILE A 198 13.82 8.43 -14.78
CA ILE A 198 13.63 7.30 -15.69
C ILE A 198 12.51 7.64 -16.66
N PRO A 199 12.67 7.39 -17.97
CA PRO A 199 11.61 7.61 -18.96
C PRO A 199 10.32 6.87 -18.60
N GLU A 200 9.19 7.55 -18.74
CA GLU A 200 7.88 7.01 -18.35
C GLU A 200 7.52 5.75 -19.14
N GLU A 201 7.91 5.67 -20.40
CA GLU A 201 7.72 4.49 -21.26
C GLU A 201 8.47 3.24 -20.76
N VAL A 202 9.57 3.42 -20.02
CA VAL A 202 10.33 2.32 -19.40
C VAL A 202 9.69 1.93 -18.07
N LEU A 203 9.31 2.92 -17.23
CA LEU A 203 8.68 2.67 -15.93
C LEU A 203 7.33 1.98 -16.06
N ASN A 204 6.52 2.37 -17.06
CA ASN A 204 5.15 1.90 -17.26
C ASN A 204 5.05 0.85 -18.37
N LYS A 205 6.17 0.28 -18.81
CA LYS A 205 6.18 -0.71 -19.90
C LYS A 205 5.33 -1.93 -19.54
N PRO A 206 4.32 -2.27 -20.34
CA PRO A 206 3.58 -3.50 -20.16
C PRO A 206 4.44 -4.70 -20.58
N GLY A 207 4.78 -5.58 -19.64
CA GLY A 207 5.53 -6.81 -19.91
C GLY A 207 6.96 -6.80 -19.36
N LYS A 208 7.81 -7.65 -19.91
CA LYS A 208 9.20 -7.79 -19.48
C LYS A 208 10.06 -6.65 -20.01
N LEU A 209 10.91 -6.12 -19.16
CA LEU A 209 11.95 -5.18 -19.52
C LEU A 209 13.07 -5.90 -20.30
N THR A 210 13.74 -5.20 -21.23
CA THR A 210 15.03 -5.64 -21.76
C THR A 210 16.12 -5.47 -20.70
N ASP A 211 17.29 -6.05 -20.93
CA ASP A 211 18.41 -5.92 -20.00
C ASP A 211 18.88 -4.45 -19.89
N GLU A 212 18.85 -3.70 -21.00
CA GLU A 212 19.17 -2.27 -21.04
C GLU A 212 18.14 -1.43 -20.27
N GLU A 213 16.85 -1.70 -20.44
CA GLU A 213 15.78 -1.02 -19.70
C GLU A 213 15.87 -1.33 -18.19
N PHE A 214 16.16 -2.59 -17.86
CA PHE A 214 16.36 -2.97 -16.46
C PHE A 214 17.59 -2.28 -15.86
N ALA A 215 18.72 -2.24 -16.59
CA ALA A 215 19.92 -1.51 -16.16
C ALA A 215 19.62 -0.01 -15.97
N MET A 216 18.77 0.58 -16.81
CA MET A 216 18.33 1.97 -16.66
C MET A 216 17.54 2.17 -15.36
N ILE A 217 16.61 1.26 -15.05
CA ILE A 217 15.86 1.33 -13.78
C ILE A 217 16.80 1.18 -12.59
N GLN A 218 17.81 0.31 -12.65
CA GLN A 218 18.78 0.14 -11.58
C GLN A 218 19.61 1.40 -11.27
N MET A 219 19.55 2.42 -12.12
CA MET A 219 20.21 3.72 -11.86
C MET A 219 19.41 4.64 -10.94
N HIS A 220 18.10 4.38 -10.68
CA HIS A 220 17.28 5.30 -9.86
C HIS A 220 17.83 5.54 -8.44
N PRO A 221 18.50 4.60 -7.74
CA PRO A 221 19.06 4.89 -6.42
C PRO A 221 20.15 5.96 -6.51
N LYS A 222 21.01 5.90 -7.54
CA LYS A 222 22.04 6.90 -7.80
C LYS A 222 21.42 8.25 -8.17
N TYR A 223 20.41 8.26 -9.03
CA TYR A 223 19.67 9.48 -9.37
C TYR A 223 18.97 10.08 -8.14
N GLY A 224 18.41 9.24 -7.26
CA GLY A 224 17.79 9.69 -6.02
C GLY A 224 18.80 10.36 -5.09
N TYR A 225 19.96 9.73 -4.90
CA TYR A 225 21.04 10.32 -4.14
C TYR A 225 21.51 11.65 -4.75
N ASP A 226 21.66 11.73 -6.08
CA ASP A 226 22.10 12.95 -6.76
C ASP A 226 21.09 14.11 -6.60
N ILE A 227 19.80 13.83 -6.59
CA ILE A 227 18.75 14.82 -6.28
C ILE A 227 18.86 15.29 -4.82
N LEU A 228 19.11 14.37 -3.89
CA LEU A 228 19.07 14.65 -2.45
C LEU A 228 20.40 15.15 -1.87
N LYS A 229 21.55 14.91 -2.52
CA LYS A 229 22.89 15.17 -1.94
C LYS A 229 23.12 16.59 -1.45
N ASN A 230 22.54 17.57 -2.16
CA ASN A 230 22.68 19.00 -1.85
C ASN A 230 21.55 19.54 -0.95
N GLN A 231 20.57 18.73 -0.60
CA GLN A 231 19.49 19.10 0.32
C GLN A 231 20.02 19.14 1.76
N SER A 232 19.54 20.11 2.55
CA SER A 232 19.87 20.20 3.99
C SER A 232 18.97 19.25 4.81
N ILE A 233 19.13 17.94 4.59
CA ILE A 233 18.37 16.86 5.24
C ILE A 233 19.33 15.85 5.88
N ASP A 234 18.80 15.02 6.81
CA ASP A 234 19.60 13.98 7.47
C ASP A 234 20.29 13.06 6.45
N PRO A 235 21.60 12.78 6.60
CA PRO A 235 22.36 11.93 5.68
C PRO A 235 21.77 10.53 5.49
N ARG A 236 21.07 9.98 6.50
CA ARG A 236 20.44 8.65 6.44
C ARG A 236 19.31 8.59 5.40
N ILE A 237 18.60 9.70 5.16
CA ILE A 237 17.59 9.80 4.08
C ILE A 237 18.28 9.65 2.71
N LYS A 238 19.40 10.35 2.51
CA LYS A 238 20.17 10.28 1.26
C LYS A 238 20.73 8.88 1.01
N LYS A 239 21.25 8.26 2.08
CA LYS A 239 21.78 6.89 2.03
C LYS A 239 20.67 5.87 1.76
N ALA A 240 19.48 6.05 2.35
CA ALA A 240 18.34 5.17 2.05
C ALA A 240 17.96 5.22 0.57
N ALA A 241 17.92 6.40 -0.05
CA ALA A 241 17.69 6.53 -1.48
C ALA A 241 18.76 5.80 -2.32
N LEU A 242 20.02 5.81 -1.89
CA LEU A 242 21.12 5.15 -2.61
C LEU A 242 21.15 3.64 -2.40
N MET A 243 20.82 3.14 -1.19
CA MET A 243 21.21 1.80 -0.73
C MET A 243 20.02 0.86 -0.48
N HIS A 244 18.75 1.26 -0.66
CA HIS A 244 17.58 0.42 -0.34
C HIS A 244 17.49 -0.87 -1.18
N HIS A 245 18.18 -0.94 -2.29
CA HIS A 245 18.30 -2.15 -3.10
C HIS A 245 19.58 -2.96 -2.84
N GLU A 246 20.44 -2.50 -1.93
CA GLU A 246 21.55 -3.34 -1.48
C GLU A 246 21.02 -4.52 -0.66
N ARG A 247 21.79 -5.60 -0.63
CA ARG A 247 21.46 -6.83 0.09
C ARG A 247 22.63 -7.24 0.98
N SER A 248 22.34 -7.75 2.18
CA SER A 248 23.36 -8.11 3.18
C SER A 248 24.43 -9.07 2.63
N ASP A 249 24.07 -9.90 1.65
CA ASP A 249 24.97 -10.85 0.98
C ASP A 249 25.77 -10.25 -0.20
N GLY A 250 25.65 -8.94 -0.47
CA GLY A 250 26.32 -8.26 -1.58
C GLY A 250 25.70 -8.50 -2.97
N THR A 251 24.56 -9.17 -3.05
CA THR A 251 23.86 -9.41 -4.33
C THR A 251 22.99 -8.24 -4.80
N GLY A 252 22.89 -7.18 -3.99
CA GLY A 252 22.12 -5.97 -4.29
C GLY A 252 22.80 -5.04 -5.29
N TYR A 253 22.23 -3.86 -5.47
CA TYR A 253 22.76 -2.79 -6.33
C TYR A 253 22.51 -1.43 -5.69
N PRO A 254 23.18 -0.33 -6.09
CA PRO A 254 24.09 -0.21 -7.25
C PRO A 254 25.57 -0.51 -6.94
N SER A 255 25.96 -0.69 -5.67
CA SER A 255 27.37 -0.78 -5.26
C SER A 255 27.78 -2.15 -4.76
N HIS A 256 26.86 -3.12 -4.68
CA HIS A 256 27.08 -4.49 -4.21
C HIS A 256 27.68 -4.55 -2.80
N LEU A 257 27.13 -3.71 -1.90
CA LEU A 257 27.61 -3.60 -0.53
C LEU A 257 27.18 -4.80 0.31
N THR A 258 28.07 -5.26 1.19
CA THR A 258 27.74 -6.21 2.26
C THR A 258 27.17 -5.48 3.48
N GLU A 259 26.57 -6.22 4.41
CA GLU A 259 25.77 -5.69 5.52
C GLU A 259 26.46 -4.57 6.30
N GLU A 260 27.76 -4.71 6.58
CA GLU A 260 28.52 -3.75 7.37
C GLU A 260 28.65 -2.34 6.73
N PHE A 261 28.44 -2.24 5.40
CA PHE A 261 28.53 -0.97 4.66
C PHE A 261 27.17 -0.37 4.32
N ILE A 262 26.07 -1.11 4.55
CA ILE A 262 24.73 -0.63 4.28
C ILE A 262 24.19 0.15 5.49
N ASP A 263 23.66 1.35 5.26
CA ASP A 263 23.04 2.15 6.31
C ASP A 263 21.81 1.42 6.90
N SER A 264 21.67 1.46 8.22
CA SER A 264 20.57 0.76 8.92
C SER A 264 19.18 1.18 8.47
N PHE A 265 18.98 2.45 8.09
CA PHE A 265 17.68 2.93 7.58
C PHE A 265 17.44 2.41 6.15
N ALA A 266 18.48 2.32 5.34
CA ALA A 266 18.39 1.70 4.01
C ALA A 266 17.98 0.23 4.10
N MET A 267 18.52 -0.54 5.07
CA MET A 267 18.14 -1.93 5.32
C MET A 267 16.64 -2.04 5.68
N ILE A 268 16.14 -1.16 6.55
CA ILE A 268 14.72 -1.16 6.97
C ILE A 268 13.83 -0.77 5.79
N VAL A 269 14.18 0.27 5.04
CA VAL A 269 13.45 0.71 3.85
C VAL A 269 13.42 -0.39 2.80
N GLY A 270 14.55 -1.10 2.57
CA GLY A 270 14.60 -2.22 1.63
C GLY A 270 13.68 -3.40 1.97
N ILE A 271 13.46 -3.68 3.27
CA ILE A 271 12.47 -4.69 3.72
C ILE A 271 11.04 -4.19 3.41
N ALA A 272 10.76 -2.92 3.73
CA ALA A 272 9.44 -2.31 3.51
C ALA A 272 9.10 -2.23 2.00
N ASP A 273 10.07 -1.86 1.16
CA ASP A 273 9.98 -1.81 -0.30
C ASP A 273 9.58 -3.16 -0.88
N VAL A 274 10.33 -4.21 -0.55
CA VAL A 274 10.05 -5.56 -1.05
C VAL A 274 8.69 -6.08 -0.56
N TYR A 275 8.32 -5.80 0.67
CA TYR A 275 7.00 -6.17 1.19
C TYR A 275 5.88 -5.49 0.41
N ASP A 276 5.98 -4.17 0.19
CA ASP A 276 4.99 -3.42 -0.59
C ASP A 276 4.91 -3.95 -2.03
N ALA A 277 6.06 -4.16 -2.68
CA ALA A 277 6.12 -4.71 -4.03
C ALA A 277 5.48 -6.11 -4.16
N MET A 278 5.63 -6.98 -3.15
CA MET A 278 5.03 -8.32 -3.16
C MET A 278 3.52 -8.31 -2.90
N THR A 279 3.03 -7.39 -2.12
CA THR A 279 1.61 -7.26 -1.74
C THR A 279 0.81 -6.35 -2.67
N ALA A 280 1.46 -5.66 -3.61
CA ALA A 280 0.79 -4.89 -4.66
C ALA A 280 0.22 -5.79 -5.77
N ALA A 281 -0.96 -5.43 -6.30
CA ALA A 281 -1.46 -6.01 -7.54
C ALA A 281 -0.61 -5.50 -8.72
N ARG A 282 -0.16 -6.40 -9.57
CA ARG A 282 0.56 -6.03 -10.79
C ARG A 282 -0.16 -6.63 -11.99
N SER A 283 0.01 -6.04 -13.17
CA SER A 283 -0.65 -6.48 -14.42
C SER A 283 -0.45 -7.97 -14.73
N TYR A 284 0.61 -8.59 -14.21
CA TYR A 284 0.98 -9.99 -14.43
C TYR A 284 0.89 -10.88 -13.18
N ARG A 285 0.52 -10.34 -12.00
CA ARG A 285 0.47 -11.11 -10.74
C ARG A 285 -0.56 -10.55 -9.77
N ALA A 286 -1.40 -11.43 -9.22
CA ALA A 286 -2.26 -11.10 -8.09
C ALA A 286 -1.43 -10.76 -6.83
N PRO A 287 -1.95 -9.91 -5.91
CA PRO A 287 -1.32 -9.63 -4.63
C PRO A 287 -1.07 -10.93 -3.86
N LEU A 288 0.13 -11.08 -3.29
CA LEU A 288 0.40 -12.18 -2.37
C LEU A 288 -0.28 -11.89 -1.02
N CYS A 289 -0.83 -12.93 -0.41
CA CYS A 289 -1.30 -12.81 0.96
C CYS A 289 -0.12 -12.67 1.93
N PRO A 290 -0.29 -12.04 3.10
CA PRO A 290 0.79 -11.81 4.05
C PRO A 290 1.60 -13.06 4.41
N PHE A 291 0.96 -14.21 4.56
CA PHE A 291 1.66 -15.47 4.88
C PHE A 291 2.50 -16.01 3.73
N GLN A 292 2.12 -15.74 2.49
CA GLN A 292 2.95 -16.07 1.32
C GLN A 292 4.17 -15.15 1.24
N VAL A 293 4.01 -13.87 1.60
CA VAL A 293 5.15 -12.94 1.71
C VAL A 293 6.10 -13.36 2.82
N ILE A 294 5.58 -13.75 3.99
CA ILE A 294 6.40 -14.31 5.08
C ILE A 294 7.16 -15.53 4.59
N ALA A 295 6.52 -16.47 3.88
CA ALA A 295 7.17 -17.67 3.34
C ALA A 295 8.33 -17.31 2.38
N ASN A 296 8.14 -16.31 1.51
CA ASN A 296 9.21 -15.85 0.61
C ASN A 296 10.40 -15.27 1.38
N PHE A 297 10.16 -14.48 2.42
CA PHE A 297 11.21 -13.96 3.27
C PHE A 297 11.90 -15.06 4.10
N GLU A 298 11.17 -16.08 4.56
CA GLU A 298 11.75 -17.23 5.26
C GLU A 298 12.64 -18.07 4.35
N HIS A 299 12.29 -18.17 3.05
CA HIS A 299 13.08 -18.94 2.08
C HIS A 299 14.42 -18.27 1.75
N ASP A 300 14.40 -16.99 1.37
CA ASP A 300 15.57 -16.29 0.82
C ASP A 300 16.03 -15.09 1.68
N GLY A 301 15.21 -14.63 2.60
CA GLY A 301 15.39 -13.32 3.21
C GLY A 301 16.48 -13.25 4.27
N TYR A 302 16.75 -14.34 4.98
CA TYR A 302 17.72 -14.32 6.09
C TYR A 302 19.17 -14.08 5.65
N GLN A 303 19.51 -14.35 4.40
CA GLN A 303 20.81 -14.04 3.82
C GLN A 303 20.86 -12.62 3.21
N LYS A 304 19.71 -12.16 2.67
CA LYS A 304 19.61 -10.90 1.92
C LYS A 304 19.33 -9.68 2.79
N TYR A 305 18.78 -9.88 3.99
CA TYR A 305 18.36 -8.79 4.88
C TYR A 305 18.94 -8.97 6.27
N ASN A 306 19.19 -7.85 6.96
CA ASN A 306 19.63 -7.90 8.36
C ASN A 306 18.64 -8.71 9.20
N THR A 307 19.15 -9.75 9.86
CA THR A 307 18.35 -10.75 10.60
C THR A 307 17.50 -10.11 11.70
N LYS A 308 17.99 -9.10 12.42
CA LYS A 308 17.25 -8.42 13.47
C LYS A 308 16.03 -7.69 12.90
N TYR A 309 16.21 -6.98 11.79
CA TYR A 309 15.13 -6.18 11.20
C TYR A 309 14.07 -7.05 10.54
N ILE A 310 14.50 -8.05 9.75
CA ILE A 310 13.55 -8.94 9.07
C ILE A 310 12.76 -9.80 10.07
N LEU A 311 13.39 -10.38 11.09
CA LEU A 311 12.68 -11.17 12.10
C LEU A 311 11.71 -10.31 12.93
N THR A 312 12.10 -9.06 13.27
CA THR A 312 11.18 -8.15 13.94
C THR A 312 9.95 -7.90 13.08
N PHE A 313 10.14 -7.63 11.81
CA PHE A 313 9.06 -7.39 10.86
C PHE A 313 8.15 -8.61 10.71
N LEU A 314 8.69 -9.78 10.39
CA LEU A 314 7.92 -11.00 10.14
C LEU A 314 7.11 -11.44 11.37
N LYS A 315 7.70 -11.38 12.57
CA LYS A 315 6.99 -11.70 13.82
C LYS A 315 5.80 -10.80 14.06
N GLN A 316 5.95 -9.51 13.82
CA GLN A 316 4.87 -8.55 14.03
C GLN A 316 3.75 -8.69 12.98
N ILE A 317 4.10 -8.93 11.72
CA ILE A 317 3.10 -9.22 10.68
C ILE A 317 2.35 -10.51 10.99
N ALA A 318 3.03 -11.60 11.31
CA ALA A 318 2.37 -12.86 11.67
C ALA A 318 1.44 -12.70 12.89
N ALA A 319 1.92 -12.00 13.94
CA ALA A 319 1.14 -11.74 15.16
C ALA A 319 -0.12 -10.90 14.88
N ALA A 320 -0.04 -9.97 13.94
CA ALA A 320 -1.17 -9.14 13.54
C ALA A 320 -2.35 -9.98 13.00
N TYR A 321 -2.07 -11.09 12.35
CA TYR A 321 -3.08 -11.99 11.78
C TYR A 321 -3.45 -13.18 12.67
N GLN A 322 -2.90 -13.29 13.88
CA GLN A 322 -3.32 -14.32 14.85
C GLN A 322 -4.81 -14.13 15.19
N ASN A 323 -5.55 -15.22 15.32
CA ASN A 323 -7.00 -15.29 15.50
C ASN A 323 -7.84 -14.86 14.29
N ASN A 324 -7.21 -14.50 13.16
CA ASN A 324 -7.97 -14.20 11.96
C ASN A 324 -8.38 -15.48 11.23
N ARG A 325 -9.50 -15.38 10.52
CA ARG A 325 -9.99 -16.43 9.63
C ARG A 325 -9.22 -16.41 8.31
N VAL A 326 -8.85 -17.59 7.84
CA VAL A 326 -8.06 -17.76 6.61
C VAL A 326 -8.64 -18.89 5.74
N ILE A 327 -8.27 -18.87 4.46
CA ILE A 327 -8.55 -19.98 3.52
C ILE A 327 -7.22 -20.63 3.15
N LEU A 328 -7.18 -21.94 3.24
CA LEU A 328 -6.06 -22.76 2.78
C LEU A 328 -6.07 -22.90 1.25
N ASN A 329 -4.97 -23.38 0.68
CA ASN A 329 -4.83 -23.61 -0.76
C ASN A 329 -5.80 -24.66 -1.31
N ASP A 330 -6.29 -25.59 -0.47
CA ASP A 330 -7.32 -26.59 -0.82
C ASP A 330 -8.75 -26.06 -0.70
N GLY A 331 -8.94 -24.79 -0.34
CA GLY A 331 -10.23 -24.11 -0.25
C GLY A 331 -10.92 -24.19 1.11
N ARG A 332 -10.37 -24.93 2.07
CA ARG A 332 -10.93 -25.02 3.43
C ARG A 332 -10.72 -23.75 4.23
N GLY A 333 -11.75 -23.33 4.98
CA GLY A 333 -11.68 -22.22 5.93
C GLY A 333 -11.23 -22.69 7.31
N CYS A 334 -10.41 -21.87 7.98
CA CYS A 334 -9.94 -22.16 9.34
C CYS A 334 -9.53 -20.86 10.05
N ASN A 335 -9.24 -20.94 11.35
CA ASN A 335 -8.75 -19.83 12.15
C ASN A 335 -7.31 -20.07 12.58
N ILE A 336 -6.47 -19.04 12.54
CA ILE A 336 -5.10 -19.10 13.07
C ILE A 336 -5.17 -19.09 14.59
N ILE A 337 -4.71 -20.18 15.24
CA ILE A 337 -4.77 -20.28 16.71
C ILE A 337 -3.41 -20.05 17.38
N LEU A 338 -2.32 -20.48 16.75
CA LEU A 338 -0.98 -20.37 17.33
C LEU A 338 0.05 -20.17 16.22
N LEU A 339 0.96 -19.22 16.43
CA LEU A 339 2.08 -18.97 15.53
C LEU A 339 3.24 -19.91 15.83
N ASN A 340 3.82 -20.49 14.79
CA ASN A 340 5.05 -21.24 14.91
C ASN A 340 6.26 -20.27 14.89
N GLN A 341 7.02 -20.23 15.97
CA GLN A 341 8.16 -19.29 16.11
C GLN A 341 9.33 -19.61 15.17
N THR A 342 9.41 -20.82 14.65
CA THR A 342 10.46 -21.27 13.73
C THR A 342 10.03 -21.26 12.26
N ALA A 343 8.71 -21.13 12.00
CA ALA A 343 8.12 -21.10 10.67
C ALA A 343 6.85 -20.24 10.71
N LEU A 344 7.02 -18.91 10.73
CA LEU A 344 5.91 -17.95 10.90
C LEU A 344 4.86 -18.06 9.78
N SER A 345 5.27 -18.47 8.58
CA SER A 345 4.37 -18.73 7.45
C SER A 345 3.50 -19.99 7.61
N LYS A 346 3.82 -20.84 8.57
CA LYS A 346 3.20 -22.15 8.82
C LYS A 346 2.61 -22.25 10.24
N PRO A 347 1.58 -21.44 10.58
CA PRO A 347 0.95 -21.47 11.90
C PRO A 347 0.14 -22.75 12.11
N MET A 348 -0.29 -22.98 13.36
CA MET A 348 -1.34 -23.94 13.68
C MET A 348 -2.70 -23.29 13.42
N VAL A 349 -3.59 -24.03 12.78
CA VAL A 349 -4.93 -23.58 12.43
C VAL A 349 -6.00 -24.52 12.98
N GLN A 350 -7.15 -23.97 13.34
CA GLN A 350 -8.33 -24.75 13.75
C GLN A 350 -9.37 -24.70 12.64
N MET A 351 -9.77 -25.87 12.17
CA MET A 351 -10.82 -26.07 11.19
C MET A 351 -12.21 -25.84 11.79
N ASP A 352 -13.24 -25.70 10.96
CA ASP A 352 -14.63 -25.50 11.39
C ASP A 352 -15.21 -26.70 12.17
N ASP A 353 -14.69 -27.90 11.95
CA ASP A 353 -15.03 -29.12 12.69
C ASP A 353 -14.29 -29.26 14.03
N GLY A 354 -13.47 -28.28 14.40
CA GLY A 354 -12.65 -28.29 15.62
C GLY A 354 -11.30 -28.96 15.47
N THR A 355 -11.01 -29.60 14.34
CA THR A 355 -9.71 -30.25 14.08
C THR A 355 -8.59 -29.22 14.06
N ILE A 356 -7.49 -29.49 14.75
CA ILE A 356 -6.29 -28.66 14.75
C ILE A 356 -5.27 -29.25 13.77
N ILE A 357 -4.76 -28.40 12.87
CA ILE A 357 -3.73 -28.74 11.88
C ILE A 357 -2.51 -27.87 12.11
N ASP A 358 -1.35 -28.49 12.27
CA ASP A 358 -0.06 -27.80 12.22
C ASP A 358 0.41 -27.74 10.75
N LEU A 359 0.41 -26.53 10.17
CA LEU A 359 0.83 -26.32 8.78
C LEU A 359 2.33 -26.57 8.58
N ASN A 360 3.13 -26.58 9.64
CA ASN A 360 4.56 -26.87 9.55
C ASN A 360 4.82 -28.36 9.28
N THR A 361 3.98 -29.25 9.81
CA THR A 361 4.07 -30.70 9.57
C THR A 361 3.36 -31.12 8.28
N ASN A 362 2.42 -30.32 7.79
CA ASN A 362 1.65 -30.55 6.55
C ASN A 362 2.18 -29.66 5.42
N ARG A 363 3.27 -30.13 4.77
CA ARG A 363 4.02 -29.31 3.79
C ARG A 363 3.21 -28.83 2.58
N ASP A 364 2.19 -29.60 2.16
CA ASP A 364 1.35 -29.29 1.00
C ASP A 364 0.26 -28.24 1.30
N LEU A 365 0.02 -27.96 2.58
CA LEU A 365 -0.96 -26.96 3.00
C LEU A 365 -0.29 -25.62 3.28
N TYR A 366 -0.92 -24.54 2.80
CA TYR A 366 -0.52 -23.19 3.09
C TYR A 366 -1.73 -22.21 3.08
N ILE A 367 -1.57 -21.07 3.72
CA ILE A 367 -2.59 -20.02 3.74
C ILE A 367 -2.59 -19.33 2.37
N LYS A 368 -3.72 -19.41 1.68
CA LYS A 368 -3.95 -18.80 0.37
C LYS A 368 -4.42 -17.36 0.51
N SER A 369 -5.31 -17.10 1.47
CA SER A 369 -5.88 -15.76 1.71
C SER A 369 -6.34 -15.59 3.15
N VAL A 370 -6.35 -14.34 3.62
CA VAL A 370 -7.01 -13.92 4.87
C VAL A 370 -8.41 -13.42 4.51
N ILE A 371 -9.45 -13.72 5.36
CA ILE A 371 -10.85 -13.37 5.12
C ILE A 371 -11.49 -12.66 6.32
#